data_f9a185ecb776631396c8a4b8e6a20df5
#
_entry.id   f9a185ecb776631396c8a4b8e6a20df5
#
_cell.length_a   1.000
_cell.length_b   1.000
_cell.length_c   1.000
_cell.angle_alpha   90.00
_cell.angle_beta   90.00
_cell.angle_gamma   90.00
#
_symmetry.space_group_name_H-M   'P 1'
#
loop_
_entity.id
_entity.type
_entity.pdbx_description
1 polymer ?
#
loop_
_entity_poly.entity_id
_entity_poly.type
_entity_poly.pdbx_seq_one_letter_code
_entity_poly.pdbx_strand_id
1 'polypeptide(L)'
;MKVSTATARVVVNVDGGARGNPGPAAIAAVVRAADGTLLEERGERIGEATNNVAEYRALLLGIERAAALGASELELIGDSELIVRQVNGEYKV
;
A
#
# COMPACT_ATOMS: atom_id res chain seq x y z
N MET A 1 -0.77 19.74 -18.82
CA MET A 1 -1.12 19.02 -18.57
C MET A 1 -1.51 18.69 -17.44
N LYS A 2 -2.10 18.38 -17.18
CA LYS A 2 -2.54 18.23 -16.21
C LYS A 2 -2.34 17.24 -15.57
N VAL A 3 -2.05 17.00 -14.95
CA VAL A 3 -1.66 16.19 -14.35
C VAL A 3 -2.26 15.55 -13.63
N SER A 4 -2.64 15.32 -13.42
CA SER A 4 -2.98 14.59 -12.69
C SER A 4 -3.83 14.57 -11.73
N THR A 5 -4.91 14.89 -11.94
CA THR A 5 -5.88 14.69 -11.04
C THR A 5 -6.07 13.23 -10.90
N ALA A 6 -5.66 12.42 -11.82
CA ALA A 6 -5.90 11.00 -11.70
C ALA A 6 -5.19 10.41 -10.51
N THR A 7 -4.14 11.01 -10.02
CA THR A 7 -3.46 10.49 -8.89
C THR A 7 -3.79 11.21 -7.62
N ALA A 8 -4.69 12.17 -7.65
CA ALA A 8 -5.03 12.90 -6.46
C ALA A 8 -5.63 11.96 -5.43
N ARG A 9 -6.44 10.99 -5.86
CA ARG A 9 -7.01 10.05 -4.95
C ARG A 9 -6.73 8.66 -5.45
N VAL A 10 -6.20 7.80 -4.61
CA VAL A 10 -5.86 6.45 -5.02
C VAL A 10 -6.40 5.44 -4.02
N VAL A 11 -6.56 4.22 -4.48
CA VAL A 11 -6.95 3.10 -3.64
C VAL A 11 -5.76 2.14 -3.66
N VAL A 12 -5.30 1.75 -2.50
CA VAL A 12 -4.12 0.92 -2.38
C VAL A 12 -4.48 -0.36 -1.67
N ASN A 13 -4.30 -1.49 -2.34
CA ASN A 13 -4.50 -2.78 -1.71
C ASN A 13 -3.14 -3.31 -1.32
N VAL A 14 -3.00 -3.77 -0.09
CA VAL A 14 -1.74 -4.28 0.40
C VAL A 14 -1.92 -5.65 1.00
N ASP A 15 -0.87 -6.44 0.96
CA ASP A 15 -0.92 -7.77 1.50
C ASP A 15 0.48 -8.14 1.95
N GLY A 16 0.61 -8.74 3.11
CA GLY A 16 1.90 -9.17 3.60
C GLY A 16 1.73 -10.44 4.39
N GLY A 17 2.65 -11.34 4.29
CA GLY A 17 2.58 -12.58 5.04
C GLY A 17 3.88 -13.31 5.09
N ALA A 18 3.94 -14.29 5.96
CA ALA A 18 5.13 -15.08 6.16
C ALA A 18 4.78 -16.56 6.08
N ARG A 19 5.70 -17.40 5.59
CA ARG A 19 5.49 -18.76 5.59
C ARG A 19 6.03 -19.24 6.87
N GLY A 20 5.28 -19.62 7.79
CA GLY A 20 5.69 -19.88 9.15
C GLY A 20 5.62 -18.55 9.87
N ASN A 21 5.77 -18.53 11.15
CA ASN A 21 5.59 -17.30 11.91
C ASN A 21 6.57 -17.29 13.09
N PRO A 22 7.81 -16.94 12.87
CA PRO A 22 8.30 -16.22 11.71
C PRO A 22 8.77 -17.14 10.61
N GLY A 23 9.01 -16.59 9.46
CA GLY A 23 9.54 -17.32 8.33
C GLY A 23 9.73 -16.42 7.15
N PRO A 24 10.04 -16.97 5.99
CA PRO A 24 10.24 -16.17 4.79
C PRO A 24 8.99 -15.38 4.51
N ALA A 25 9.13 -14.11 4.28
CA ALA A 25 7.99 -13.22 4.17
C ALA A 25 8.05 -12.37 2.92
N ALA A 26 6.89 -11.91 2.49
CA ALA A 26 6.80 -11.05 1.31
C ALA A 26 5.67 -10.07 1.49
N ILE A 27 5.74 -8.98 0.78
CA ILE A 27 4.74 -7.94 0.86
C ILE A 27 4.38 -7.49 -0.53
N ALA A 28 3.23 -6.92 -0.69
CA ALA A 28 2.77 -6.45 -1.98
C ALA A 28 1.88 -5.24 -1.84
N ALA A 29 1.87 -4.39 -2.83
CA ALA A 29 0.98 -3.24 -2.88
C ALA A 29 0.53 -3.02 -4.30
N VAL A 30 -0.74 -2.72 -4.48
CA VAL A 30 -1.31 -2.43 -5.79
C VAL A 30 -2.00 -1.08 -5.66
N VAL A 31 -1.61 -0.12 -6.46
CA VAL A 31 -2.17 1.22 -6.40
C VAL A 31 -3.02 1.46 -7.62
N ARG A 32 -4.26 1.88 -7.41
CA ARG A 32 -5.18 2.19 -8.50
C ARG A 32 -5.72 3.59 -8.33
N ALA A 33 -6.02 4.22 -9.42
CA ALA A 33 -6.67 5.52 -9.40
C ALA A 33 -8.10 5.34 -8.93
N ALA A 34 -8.76 6.40 -8.62
CA ALA A 34 -10.15 6.35 -8.17
C ALA A 34 -11.06 5.69 -9.17
N ASP A 35 -10.75 5.77 -10.45
CA ASP A 35 -11.59 5.16 -11.46
C ASP A 35 -11.21 3.69 -11.72
N GLY A 36 -10.30 3.14 -10.96
CA GLY A 36 -9.93 1.76 -11.11
C GLY A 36 -8.71 1.48 -11.96
N THR A 37 -8.16 2.50 -12.58
CA THR A 37 -7.01 2.32 -13.44
C THR A 37 -5.81 1.88 -12.61
N LEU A 38 -5.14 0.84 -13.04
CA LEU A 38 -3.96 0.37 -12.34
C LEU A 38 -2.81 1.34 -12.54
N LEU A 39 -2.24 1.83 -11.47
CA LEU A 39 -1.14 2.77 -11.56
C LEU A 39 0.19 2.11 -11.25
N GLU A 40 0.20 1.21 -10.31
CA GLU A 40 1.45 0.56 -9.96
C GLU A 40 1.21 -0.74 -9.20
N GLU A 41 2.05 -1.71 -9.42
CA GLU A 41 2.00 -2.94 -8.66
C GLU A 41 3.40 -3.21 -8.18
N ARG A 42 3.57 -3.60 -6.94
CA ARG A 42 4.90 -3.83 -6.39
C ARG A 42 4.88 -5.02 -5.45
N GLY A 43 5.85 -5.88 -5.56
CA GLY A 43 6.01 -7.00 -4.64
C GLY A 43 7.45 -7.09 -4.20
N GLU A 44 7.68 -7.45 -2.94
CA GLU A 44 9.04 -7.56 -2.42
C GLU A 44 9.15 -8.70 -1.44
N ARG A 45 10.28 -9.37 -1.43
CA ARG A 45 10.60 -10.32 -0.40
C ARG A 45 11.28 -9.54 0.68
N ILE A 46 10.96 -9.79 1.93
CA ILE A 46 11.53 -9.01 3.02
C ILE A 46 12.34 -9.86 4.00
N GLY A 47 12.69 -11.08 3.62
CA GLY A 47 13.48 -11.93 4.49
C GLY A 47 12.60 -12.58 5.50
N GLU A 48 13.12 -12.90 6.67
CA GLU A 48 12.35 -13.54 7.69
C GLU A 48 11.59 -12.55 8.51
N ALA A 49 10.34 -12.78 8.77
CA ALA A 49 9.53 -11.88 9.57
C ALA A 49 8.30 -12.63 10.06
N THR A 50 7.60 -12.08 11.01
CA THR A 50 6.33 -12.62 11.45
C THR A 50 5.26 -12.09 10.52
N ASN A 51 4.08 -12.67 10.57
CA ASN A 51 2.96 -12.20 9.79
C ASN A 51 2.64 -10.75 10.13
N ASN A 52 2.67 -10.40 11.41
CA ASN A 52 2.33 -9.04 11.81
C ASN A 52 3.34 -8.03 11.24
N VAL A 53 4.60 -8.37 11.25
CA VAL A 53 5.61 -7.49 10.71
C VAL A 53 5.42 -7.36 9.20
N ALA A 54 5.09 -8.46 8.52
CA ALA A 54 4.89 -8.42 7.07
C ALA A 54 3.68 -7.55 6.74
N GLU A 55 2.61 -7.67 7.50
CA GLU A 55 1.42 -6.86 7.25
C GLU A 55 1.74 -5.38 7.45
N TYR A 56 2.47 -5.08 8.50
CA TYR A 56 2.81 -3.70 8.78
C TYR A 56 3.69 -3.13 7.68
N ARG A 57 4.67 -3.91 7.24
CA ARG A 57 5.56 -3.44 6.18
C ARG A 57 4.84 -3.28 4.85
N ALA A 58 3.83 -4.12 4.61
CA ALA A 58 3.02 -3.96 3.41
C ALA A 58 2.24 -2.65 3.45
N LEU A 59 1.73 -2.27 4.62
CA LEU A 59 1.04 -1.01 4.76
C LEU A 59 2.01 0.14 4.46
N LEU A 60 3.21 0.07 4.99
CA LEU A 60 4.18 1.13 4.74
C LEU A 60 4.55 1.20 3.26
N LEU A 61 4.68 0.06 2.61
CA LEU A 61 4.97 0.04 1.19
C LEU A 61 3.86 0.73 0.42
N GLY A 62 2.62 0.42 0.75
CA GLY A 62 1.48 1.02 0.08
C GLY A 62 1.47 2.52 0.21
N ILE A 63 1.71 3.01 1.42
CA ILE A 63 1.73 4.44 1.67
C ILE A 63 2.87 5.09 0.89
N GLU A 64 4.02 4.47 0.87
CA GLU A 64 5.16 4.99 0.20
C GLU A 64 4.91 5.07 -1.28
N ARG A 65 4.32 4.05 -1.87
CA ARG A 65 4.07 4.07 -3.31
C ARG A 65 3.00 5.09 -3.68
N ALA A 66 1.99 5.25 -2.84
CA ALA A 66 0.97 6.26 -3.11
C ALA A 66 1.59 7.65 -3.06
N ALA A 67 2.45 7.88 -2.09
CA ALA A 67 3.10 9.18 -1.96
C ALA A 67 4.01 9.44 -3.16
N ALA A 68 4.72 8.42 -3.61
CA ALA A 68 5.62 8.57 -4.75
C ALA A 68 4.85 8.92 -6.02
N LEU A 69 3.59 8.50 -6.11
CA LEU A 69 2.77 8.81 -7.27
C LEU A 69 2.06 10.15 -7.14
N GLY A 70 2.30 10.84 -6.05
CA GLY A 70 1.71 12.18 -5.87
C GLY A 70 0.30 12.19 -5.33
N ALA A 71 -0.13 11.11 -4.74
CA ALA A 71 -1.50 11.07 -4.23
C ALA A 71 -1.66 12.01 -3.07
N SER A 72 -2.76 12.71 -3.01
CA SER A 72 -3.06 13.58 -1.89
C SER A 72 -4.04 12.91 -0.94
N GLU A 73 -4.74 11.88 -1.42
CA GLU A 73 -5.64 11.13 -0.58
C GLU A 73 -5.47 9.68 -0.91
N LEU A 74 -5.60 8.81 0.07
CA LEU A 74 -5.55 7.41 -0.24
C LEU A 74 -6.47 6.61 0.66
N GLU A 75 -6.92 5.50 0.15
CA GLU A 75 -7.67 4.55 0.92
C GLU A 75 -6.81 3.30 0.91
N LEU A 76 -6.49 2.78 2.08
CA LEU A 76 -5.61 1.66 2.17
C LEU A 76 -6.42 0.45 2.62
N ILE A 77 -6.38 -0.60 1.90
CA ILE A 77 -7.14 -1.81 2.19
C ILE A 77 -6.18 -2.95 2.43
N GLY A 78 -6.25 -3.53 3.59
CA GLY A 78 -5.41 -4.65 3.94
C GLY A 78 -6.17 -5.94 3.95
N ASP A 79 -5.43 -7.04 3.93
CA ASP A 79 -6.00 -8.31 3.90
C ASP A 79 -6.74 -8.69 5.11
N SER A 80 -6.45 -8.22 6.26
CA SER A 80 -7.15 -8.59 7.44
C SER A 80 -8.22 -7.64 7.74
N GLU A 81 -8.86 -7.18 6.79
CA GLU A 81 -9.95 -6.27 6.97
C GLU A 81 -9.53 -4.95 7.52
N LEU A 82 -8.27 -4.63 7.52
CA LEU A 82 -7.85 -3.36 8.02
C LEU A 82 -8.07 -2.35 6.93
N ILE A 83 -8.85 -1.38 7.15
CA ILE A 83 -9.08 -0.31 6.21
C ILE A 83 -8.69 0.99 6.80
N VAL A 84 -7.75 1.67 6.21
CA VAL A 84 -7.32 2.93 6.72
C VAL A 84 -7.61 3.98 5.69
N ARG A 85 -8.32 5.03 6.07
CA ARG A 85 -8.64 5.99 5.17
C ARG A 85 -7.90 7.18 5.34
N GLN A 86 -7.44 7.94 4.59
CA GLN A 86 -6.78 8.99 4.72
C GLN A 86 -6.45 9.83 4.34
N VAL A 87 -6.16 10.45 3.79
CA VAL A 87 -5.97 11.37 4.21
C VAL A 87 -5.36 12.46 3.71
N ASN A 88 -5.60 13.26 3.37
CA ASN A 88 -5.28 14.43 2.93
C ASN A 88 -3.97 14.89 3.16
N GLY A 89 -3.10 14.42 2.78
CA GLY A 89 -1.93 15.05 2.81
C GLY A 89 -1.32 15.29 4.07
N GLU A 90 -2.02 15.03 5.05
CA GLU A 90 -1.54 15.26 6.23
C GLU A 90 -0.88 14.17 6.83
N TYR A 91 -0.74 12.99 6.27
CA TYR A 91 -0.33 12.04 7.07
C TYR A 91 1.15 11.95 7.00
N LYS A 92 1.77 11.59 8.04
CA LYS A 92 3.06 11.47 8.11
C LYS A 92 3.44 10.13 8.44
N VAL A 93 4.43 9.56 7.99
CA VAL A 93 4.74 8.21 8.21
C VAL A 93 5.78 8.03 9.20
#